data_6277a6229ccba9f344370f967759d5e4
#
_entry.id   6277a6229ccba9f344370f967759d5e4
#
_cell.length_a   1.000
_cell.length_b   1.000
_cell.length_c   1.000
_cell.angle_alpha   90.00
_cell.angle_beta   90.00
_cell.angle_gamma   90.00
#
_symmetry.space_group_name_H-M   'P 1'
#
loop_
_entity.id
_entity.type
_entity.pdbx_description
1 polymer ?
#
loop_
_entity_poly.entity_id
_entity_poly.type
_entity_poly.pdbx_seq_one_letter_code
_entity_poly.pdbx_strand_id
1 'polypeptide(L)'
;MRRLTRLRMVEIGVAALLTLAALVFIGLTVWAAEPGIRVTDAWARPSLGKTNVSAAYMNIVNDGEADRLNSARSELVEAIEVHQTTMCADGVMQMRKVEGGLPVPAQGTLALAPGGTHFMLVGLKEPLKAGGEMPLTLEFERAGAIDVRVPVRAAAAD
;
A
#
# COMPACT_ATOMS: atom_id res chain seq x y z
N MET A 1 46.25 12.98 -50.49
CA MET A 1 44.83 13.36 -50.30
C MET A 1 43.89 12.21 -49.93
N ARG A 2 44.07 10.96 -50.38
CA ARG A 2 43.13 9.84 -50.11
C ARG A 2 43.15 9.29 -48.66
N ARG A 3 44.16 9.52 -47.85
CA ARG A 3 44.24 9.01 -46.46
C ARG A 3 43.48 9.85 -45.45
N LEU A 4 43.39 11.18 -45.65
CA LEU A 4 42.69 12.10 -44.78
C LEU A 4 41.15 11.94 -44.84
N THR A 5 40.61 11.54 -45.99
CA THR A 5 39.18 11.31 -46.16
C THR A 5 38.68 10.03 -45.45
N ARG A 6 39.54 9.01 -45.35
CA ARG A 6 39.16 7.74 -44.65
C ARG A 6 39.17 7.91 -43.13
N LEU A 7 40.09 8.69 -42.55
CA LEU A 7 40.06 8.97 -41.10
C LEU A 7 38.81 9.76 -40.70
N ARG A 8 38.45 10.78 -41.48
CA ARG A 8 37.23 11.57 -41.16
C ARG A 8 35.92 10.76 -41.27
N MET A 9 35.83 9.79 -42.19
CA MET A 9 34.65 8.93 -42.29
C MET A 9 34.55 7.94 -41.12
N VAL A 10 35.66 7.46 -40.57
CA VAL A 10 35.66 6.58 -39.39
C VAL A 10 35.24 7.36 -38.13
N GLU A 11 35.74 8.59 -37.97
CA GLU A 11 35.35 9.44 -36.84
C GLU A 11 33.84 9.82 -36.84
N ILE A 12 33.30 10.13 -38.03
CA ILE A 12 31.85 10.40 -38.17
C ILE A 12 31.03 9.15 -37.88
N GLY A 13 31.49 7.96 -38.30
CA GLY A 13 30.80 6.70 -38.04
C GLY A 13 30.79 6.34 -36.57
N VAL A 14 31.88 6.54 -35.83
CA VAL A 14 32.01 6.26 -34.41
C VAL A 14 31.16 7.26 -33.60
N ALA A 15 31.18 8.53 -33.96
CA ALA A 15 30.35 9.56 -33.31
C ALA A 15 28.84 9.28 -33.49
N ALA A 16 28.41 8.86 -34.69
CA ALA A 16 27.03 8.51 -34.97
C ALA A 16 26.58 7.25 -34.19
N LEU A 17 27.47 6.26 -34.04
CA LEU A 17 27.18 5.05 -33.25
C LEU A 17 27.04 5.35 -31.75
N LEU A 18 27.89 6.21 -31.22
CA LEU A 18 27.84 6.62 -29.81
C LEU A 18 26.60 7.47 -29.49
N THR A 19 26.17 8.34 -30.40
CA THR A 19 24.92 9.10 -30.23
C THR A 19 23.70 8.22 -30.33
N LEU A 20 23.68 7.23 -31.22
CA LEU A 20 22.57 6.27 -31.31
C LEU A 20 22.50 5.39 -30.05
N ALA A 21 23.63 4.93 -29.52
CA ALA A 21 23.69 4.18 -28.28
C ALA A 21 23.22 5.01 -27.07
N ALA A 22 23.58 6.29 -27.00
CA ALA A 22 23.11 7.20 -25.96
C ALA A 22 21.59 7.45 -26.03
N LEU A 23 21.02 7.57 -27.23
CA LEU A 23 19.58 7.75 -27.43
C LEU A 23 18.80 6.48 -27.09
N VAL A 24 19.35 5.30 -27.34
CA VAL A 24 18.76 4.00 -26.93
C VAL A 24 18.82 3.83 -25.41
N PHE A 25 19.90 4.29 -24.77
CA PHE A 25 20.03 4.23 -23.30
C PHE A 25 19.09 5.20 -22.58
N ILE A 26 18.80 6.36 -23.16
CA ILE A 26 17.81 7.33 -22.61
C ILE A 26 16.37 6.83 -22.81
N GLY A 27 16.08 6.02 -23.84
CA GLY A 27 14.76 5.43 -24.08
C GLY A 27 14.41 4.25 -23.17
N LEU A 28 15.35 3.74 -22.38
CA LEU A 28 15.17 2.63 -21.43
C LEU A 28 15.04 3.09 -19.97
N THR A 29 14.81 4.37 -19.71
CA THR A 29 14.25 4.78 -18.43
C THR A 29 12.86 4.22 -18.37
N VAL A 30 12.72 3.00 -17.86
CA VAL A 30 11.46 2.45 -17.39
C VAL A 30 10.89 3.49 -16.43
N TRP A 31 9.87 4.18 -16.86
CA TRP A 31 9.02 4.95 -15.97
C TRP A 31 8.42 3.91 -15.02
N ALA A 32 9.05 3.72 -13.88
CA ALA A 32 8.36 3.13 -12.76
C ALA A 32 7.20 4.09 -12.49
N ALA A 33 6.00 3.70 -12.88
CA ALA A 33 4.81 4.42 -12.50
C ALA A 33 4.89 4.51 -10.97
N GLU A 34 4.91 5.73 -10.44
CA GLU A 34 4.80 5.96 -8.99
C GLU A 34 3.65 5.09 -8.51
N PRO A 35 3.83 4.30 -7.45
CA PRO A 35 2.75 3.48 -6.94
C PRO A 35 1.58 4.41 -6.62
N GLY A 36 0.53 4.33 -7.42
CA GLY A 36 -0.64 5.21 -7.33
C GLY A 36 -1.49 4.94 -6.08
N ILE A 37 -0.92 4.29 -5.05
CA ILE A 37 -1.62 3.94 -3.83
C ILE A 37 -1.50 5.07 -2.81
N ARG A 38 -2.65 5.50 -2.30
CA ARG A 38 -2.76 6.43 -1.18
C ARG A 38 -3.83 5.95 -0.21
N VAL A 39 -3.62 6.24 1.06
CA VAL A 39 -4.53 5.89 2.13
C VAL A 39 -5.30 7.12 2.58
N THR A 40 -6.62 7.01 2.66
CA THR A 40 -7.52 8.07 3.13
C THR A 40 -8.41 7.55 4.24
N ASP A 41 -8.98 8.47 5.02
CA ASP A 41 -9.95 8.19 6.09
C ASP A 41 -9.48 7.12 7.10
N ALA A 42 -8.16 7.04 7.31
CA ALA A 42 -7.60 6.10 8.26
C ALA A 42 -7.96 6.47 9.70
N TRP A 43 -8.39 5.49 10.48
CA TRP A 43 -8.62 5.64 11.92
C TRP A 43 -8.63 4.29 12.63
N ALA A 44 -8.28 4.30 13.91
CA ALA A 44 -8.36 3.14 14.78
C ALA A 44 -9.30 3.42 15.96
N ARG A 45 -9.98 2.38 16.44
CA ARG A 45 -10.78 2.47 17.66
C ARG A 45 -9.88 2.61 18.88
N PRO A 46 -10.29 3.39 19.91
CA PRO A 46 -9.66 3.30 21.22
C PRO A 46 -9.87 1.90 21.79
N SER A 47 -8.88 1.38 22.50
CA SER A 47 -9.07 0.12 23.23
C SER A 47 -9.96 0.35 24.44
N LEU A 48 -10.89 -0.57 24.70
CA LEU A 48 -11.82 -0.48 25.84
C LEU A 48 -11.25 -1.23 27.04
N GLY A 49 -11.00 -0.51 28.13
CA GLY A 49 -10.57 -1.10 29.39
C GLY A 49 -9.24 -1.84 29.31
N LYS A 50 -9.23 -3.12 29.70
CA LYS A 50 -8.05 -3.99 29.68
C LYS A 50 -7.96 -4.90 28.46
N THR A 51 -8.75 -4.63 27.42
CA THR A 51 -8.69 -5.45 26.20
C THR A 51 -7.42 -5.16 25.44
N ASN A 52 -6.74 -6.22 25.01
CA ASN A 52 -5.53 -6.15 24.18
C ASN A 52 -5.82 -6.24 22.68
N VAL A 53 -7.06 -5.94 22.28
CA VAL A 53 -7.50 -5.96 20.89
C VAL A 53 -8.19 -4.66 20.53
N SER A 54 -8.09 -4.27 19.27
CA SER A 54 -8.81 -3.15 18.68
C SER A 54 -8.99 -3.36 17.17
N ALA A 55 -9.52 -2.36 16.47
CA ALA A 55 -9.72 -2.41 15.03
C ALA A 55 -9.27 -1.11 14.37
N ALA A 56 -8.79 -1.23 13.12
CA ALA A 56 -8.47 -0.08 12.29
C ALA A 56 -9.17 -0.17 10.93
N TYR A 57 -9.48 0.99 10.40
CA TYR A 57 -10.27 1.20 9.20
C TYR A 57 -9.60 2.26 8.32
N MET A 58 -9.75 2.15 7.01
CA MET A 58 -9.22 3.10 6.04
C MET A 58 -9.75 2.82 4.63
N ASN A 59 -9.57 3.77 3.74
CA ASN A 59 -9.71 3.56 2.32
C ASN A 59 -8.33 3.52 1.67
N ILE A 60 -8.07 2.48 0.88
CA ILE A 60 -6.87 2.34 0.08
C ILE A 60 -7.26 2.63 -1.36
N VAL A 61 -6.90 3.81 -1.83
CA VAL A 61 -7.18 4.28 -3.19
C VAL A 61 -6.00 3.97 -4.07
N ASN A 62 -6.25 3.33 -5.20
CA ASN A 62 -5.24 2.96 -6.18
C ASN A 62 -5.55 3.63 -7.52
N ASP A 63 -4.74 4.62 -7.89
CA ASP A 63 -4.82 5.31 -9.18
C ASP A 63 -3.93 4.65 -10.26
N GLY A 64 -3.28 3.54 -9.91
CA GLY A 64 -2.39 2.74 -10.78
C GLY A 64 -3.00 1.43 -11.25
N GLU A 65 -2.13 0.48 -11.54
CA GLU A 65 -2.50 -0.90 -11.87
C GLU A 65 -2.92 -1.68 -10.61
N ALA A 66 -3.64 -2.80 -10.82
CA ALA A 66 -4.05 -3.66 -9.72
C ALA A 66 -2.86 -4.11 -8.86
N ASP A 67 -3.04 -4.13 -7.56
CA ASP A 67 -2.06 -4.55 -6.58
C ASP A 67 -2.70 -5.50 -5.55
N ARG A 68 -1.92 -5.93 -4.58
CA ARG A 68 -2.38 -6.76 -3.46
C ARG A 68 -1.77 -6.24 -2.17
N LEU A 69 -2.62 -6.01 -1.17
CA LEU A 69 -2.18 -5.75 0.20
C LEU A 69 -1.90 -7.10 0.87
N ASN A 70 -0.63 -7.44 1.05
CA ASN A 70 -0.19 -8.72 1.59
C ASN A 70 -0.30 -8.79 3.11
N SER A 71 0.10 -7.71 3.79
CA SER A 71 0.11 -7.64 5.25
C SER A 71 0.11 -6.20 5.75
N ALA A 72 -0.11 -6.05 7.04
CA ALA A 72 0.09 -4.81 7.77
C ALA A 72 0.83 -5.10 9.07
N ARG A 73 1.66 -4.16 9.53
CA ARG A 73 2.41 -4.28 10.79
C ARG A 73 2.47 -2.96 11.54
N SER A 74 2.62 -3.04 12.85
CA SER A 74 2.86 -1.90 13.74
C SER A 74 3.66 -2.35 14.96
N GLU A 75 4.50 -1.47 15.46
CA GLU A 75 5.28 -1.74 16.69
C GLU A 75 4.40 -1.79 17.94
N LEU A 76 3.19 -1.23 17.90
CA LEU A 76 2.27 -1.15 19.04
C LEU A 76 1.42 -2.41 19.25
N VAL A 77 1.49 -3.39 18.33
CA VAL A 77 0.71 -4.64 18.40
C VAL A 77 1.59 -5.85 18.12
N GLU A 78 1.14 -7.02 18.54
CA GLU A 78 1.82 -8.28 18.23
C GLU A 78 1.52 -8.76 16.81
N ALA A 79 0.25 -8.58 16.36
CA ALA A 79 -0.18 -8.96 15.04
C ALA A 79 -1.31 -8.05 14.54
N ILE A 80 -1.39 -7.91 13.21
CA ILE A 80 -2.51 -7.29 12.51
C ILE A 80 -3.09 -8.34 11.58
N GLU A 81 -4.36 -8.64 11.75
CA GLU A 81 -5.08 -9.60 10.96
C GLU A 81 -6.14 -8.90 10.11
N VAL A 82 -6.39 -9.41 8.92
CA VAL A 82 -7.52 -8.98 8.10
C VAL A 82 -8.73 -9.82 8.48
N HIS A 83 -9.80 -9.18 8.89
CA HIS A 83 -11.06 -9.84 9.18
C HIS A 83 -12.16 -9.30 8.28
N GLN A 84 -13.07 -10.18 7.89
CA GLN A 84 -14.29 -9.83 7.17
C GLN A 84 -15.50 -10.20 8.01
N THR A 85 -16.35 -9.22 8.22
CA THR A 85 -17.65 -9.43 8.86
C THR A 85 -18.70 -9.61 7.76
N THR A 86 -19.48 -10.68 7.86
CA THR A 86 -20.61 -10.96 6.98
C THR A 86 -21.85 -11.24 7.81
N MET A 87 -23.00 -10.76 7.34
CA MET A 87 -24.28 -11.10 7.93
C MET A 87 -24.79 -12.38 7.29
N CYS A 88 -25.05 -13.39 8.11
CA CYS A 88 -25.65 -14.63 7.67
C CYS A 88 -27.17 -14.47 7.44
N ALA A 89 -27.78 -15.41 6.73
CA ALA A 89 -29.22 -15.37 6.39
C ALA A 89 -30.16 -15.39 7.62
N ASP A 90 -29.66 -15.87 8.76
CA ASP A 90 -30.32 -15.90 10.06
C ASP A 90 -30.16 -14.60 10.88
N GLY A 91 -29.52 -13.57 10.31
CA GLY A 91 -29.24 -12.30 10.97
C GLY A 91 -28.05 -12.32 11.94
N VAL A 92 -27.32 -13.43 12.01
CA VAL A 92 -26.10 -13.54 12.83
C VAL A 92 -24.92 -12.96 12.07
N MET A 93 -24.16 -12.08 12.72
CA MET A 93 -22.90 -11.56 12.17
C MET A 93 -21.78 -12.57 12.43
N GLN A 94 -21.12 -13.00 11.38
CA GLN A 94 -19.92 -13.84 11.45
C GLN A 94 -18.69 -13.04 11.03
N MET A 95 -17.64 -13.17 11.82
CA MET A 95 -16.33 -12.60 11.53
C MET A 95 -15.37 -13.73 11.17
N ARG A 96 -14.67 -13.59 10.04
CA ARG A 96 -13.71 -14.58 9.55
C ARG A 96 -12.40 -13.88 9.22
N LYS A 97 -11.29 -14.51 9.58
CA LYS A 97 -9.97 -14.10 9.13
C LYS A 97 -9.86 -14.34 7.62
N VAL A 98 -9.31 -13.37 6.91
CA VAL A 98 -9.00 -13.44 5.48
C VAL A 98 -7.51 -13.71 5.35
N GLU A 99 -7.16 -14.78 4.67
CA GLU A 99 -5.77 -15.16 4.40
C GLU A 99 -5.41 -14.87 2.93
N GLY A 100 -4.11 -14.72 2.64
CA GLY A 100 -3.61 -14.51 1.27
C GLY A 100 -3.69 -13.06 0.78
N GLY A 101 -3.91 -12.12 1.69
CA GLY A 101 -3.95 -10.69 1.37
C GLY A 101 -5.26 -10.23 0.70
N LEU A 102 -5.37 -8.93 0.47
CA LEU A 102 -6.55 -8.29 -0.12
C LEU A 102 -6.22 -7.76 -1.52
N PRO A 103 -7.03 -8.07 -2.55
CA PRO A 103 -6.86 -7.46 -3.86
C PRO A 103 -7.20 -5.98 -3.79
N VAL A 104 -6.34 -5.15 -4.37
CA VAL A 104 -6.52 -3.72 -4.54
C VAL A 104 -6.78 -3.47 -6.02
N PRO A 105 -7.99 -3.11 -6.43
CA PRO A 105 -8.32 -2.98 -7.86
C PRO A 105 -7.55 -1.85 -8.52
N ALA A 106 -7.26 -1.99 -9.81
CA ALA A 106 -6.73 -0.90 -10.61
C ALA A 106 -7.76 0.23 -10.69
N GLN A 107 -7.30 1.48 -10.62
CA GLN A 107 -8.17 2.66 -10.70
C GLN A 107 -9.39 2.57 -9.76
N GLY A 108 -9.17 2.06 -8.55
CA GLY A 108 -10.26 1.76 -7.63
C GLY A 108 -9.90 1.92 -6.16
N THR A 109 -10.82 1.52 -5.30
CA THR A 109 -10.67 1.65 -3.85
C THR A 109 -10.95 0.33 -3.15
N LEU A 110 -10.06 -0.08 -2.26
CA LEU A 110 -10.31 -1.12 -1.27
C LEU A 110 -10.73 -0.42 0.04
N ALA A 111 -11.99 -0.63 0.43
CA ALA A 111 -12.54 -0.05 1.66
C ALA A 111 -12.41 -1.04 2.83
N LEU A 112 -11.76 -0.60 3.90
CA LEU A 112 -11.74 -1.27 5.19
C LEU A 112 -12.64 -0.48 6.15
N ALA A 113 -13.82 -1.02 6.46
CA ALA A 113 -14.89 -0.30 7.16
C ALA A 113 -15.54 -1.13 8.27
N PRO A 114 -16.13 -0.47 9.28
CA PRO A 114 -16.94 -1.16 10.29
C PRO A 114 -18.05 -2.00 9.63
N GLY A 115 -18.28 -3.19 10.15
CA GLY A 115 -19.28 -4.12 9.59
C GLY A 115 -18.89 -4.82 8.29
N GLY A 116 -17.73 -4.50 7.72
CA GLY A 116 -17.17 -5.12 6.54
C GLY A 116 -15.78 -5.70 6.79
N THR A 117 -14.91 -5.57 5.79
CA THR A 117 -13.49 -5.92 5.92
C THR A 117 -12.77 -4.87 6.78
N HIS A 118 -11.91 -5.30 7.69
CA HIS A 118 -11.18 -4.42 8.59
C HIS A 118 -9.88 -5.06 9.09
N PHE A 119 -8.99 -4.24 9.63
CA PHE A 119 -7.85 -4.73 10.39
C PHE A 119 -8.25 -5.00 11.83
N MET A 120 -7.99 -6.22 12.30
CA MET A 120 -8.03 -6.59 13.70
C MET A 120 -6.63 -6.42 14.30
N LEU A 121 -6.50 -5.55 15.29
CA LEU A 121 -5.27 -5.29 16.03
C LEU A 121 -5.21 -6.23 17.21
N VAL A 122 -4.27 -7.17 17.22
CA VAL A 122 -4.16 -8.21 18.24
C VAL A 122 -2.90 -8.03 19.07
N GLY A 123 -3.00 -8.20 20.37
CA GLY A 123 -1.86 -8.09 21.27
C GLY A 123 -1.36 -6.64 21.40
N LEU A 124 -2.26 -5.70 21.69
CA LEU A 124 -1.90 -4.31 21.99
C LEU A 124 -0.91 -4.29 23.17
N LYS A 125 0.28 -3.74 22.92
CA LYS A 125 1.32 -3.58 23.98
C LYS A 125 0.95 -2.49 24.97
N GLU A 126 0.21 -1.48 24.51
CA GLU A 126 -0.33 -0.38 25.30
C GLU A 126 -1.75 -0.04 24.84
N PRO A 127 -2.62 0.47 25.74
CA PRO A 127 -3.95 0.88 25.38
C PRO A 127 -3.94 2.02 24.33
N LEU A 128 -4.70 1.86 23.26
CA LEU A 128 -4.93 2.92 22.28
C LEU A 128 -5.90 3.95 22.87
N LYS A 129 -5.41 5.17 23.11
CA LYS A 129 -6.19 6.27 23.68
C LYS A 129 -6.74 7.17 22.58
N ALA A 130 -8.00 7.60 22.70
CA ALA A 130 -8.57 8.58 21.81
C ALA A 130 -7.72 9.88 21.79
N GLY A 131 -7.50 10.43 20.60
CA GLY A 131 -6.63 11.58 20.37
C GLY A 131 -5.16 11.21 20.14
N GLY A 132 -4.77 9.93 20.29
CA GLY A 132 -3.45 9.42 19.92
C GLY A 132 -3.35 9.05 18.44
N GLU A 133 -2.16 8.62 18.04
CA GLU A 133 -1.88 8.08 16.70
C GLU A 133 -1.20 6.72 16.81
N MET A 134 -1.45 5.85 15.84
CA MET A 134 -0.79 4.57 15.68
C MET A 134 -0.02 4.54 14.36
N PRO A 135 1.31 4.32 14.37
CA PRO A 135 2.07 4.07 13.15
C PRO A 135 1.70 2.70 12.59
N LEU A 136 1.43 2.64 11.31
CA LEU A 136 1.06 1.44 10.58
C LEU A 136 1.85 1.37 9.29
N THR A 137 2.48 0.24 9.01
CA THR A 137 3.11 -0.04 7.72
C THR A 137 2.25 -1.04 6.97
N LEU A 138 1.82 -0.69 5.76
CA LEU A 138 1.09 -1.55 4.83
C LEU A 138 2.09 -2.12 3.82
N GLU A 139 2.07 -3.44 3.62
CA GLU A 139 2.96 -4.14 2.69
C GLU A 139 2.18 -4.56 1.45
N PHE A 140 2.48 -3.94 0.32
CA PHE A 140 1.87 -4.25 -0.96
C PHE A 140 2.81 -5.12 -1.81
N GLU A 141 2.23 -5.89 -2.72
CA GLU A 141 2.98 -6.79 -3.60
C GLU A 141 3.84 -5.99 -4.60
N ARG A 142 3.29 -4.91 -5.16
CA ARG A 142 3.94 -4.08 -6.18
C ARG A 142 4.40 -2.74 -5.64
N ALA A 143 3.56 -2.05 -4.90
CA ALA A 143 3.87 -0.74 -4.34
C ALA A 143 4.87 -0.79 -3.17
N GLY A 144 5.12 -1.99 -2.60
CA GLY A 144 6.02 -2.16 -1.46
C GLY A 144 5.43 -1.66 -0.15
N ALA A 145 6.28 -1.18 0.75
CA ALA A 145 5.89 -0.71 2.07
C ALA A 145 5.43 0.74 2.04
N ILE A 146 4.26 1.00 2.62
CA ILE A 146 3.70 2.35 2.76
C ILE A 146 3.40 2.61 4.23
N ASP A 147 4.02 3.63 4.80
CA ASP A 147 3.82 4.04 6.18
C ASP A 147 2.64 5.00 6.30
N VAL A 148 1.76 4.73 7.24
CA VAL A 148 0.54 5.51 7.50
C VAL A 148 0.45 5.86 8.98
N ARG A 149 0.08 7.10 9.29
CA ARG A 149 -0.29 7.50 10.65
C ARG A 149 -1.80 7.39 10.81
N VAL A 150 -2.23 6.55 11.71
CA VAL A 150 -3.63 6.21 11.92
C VAL A 150 -4.10 6.89 13.22
N PRO A 151 -4.92 7.96 13.14
CA PRO A 151 -5.45 8.61 14.32
C PRO A 151 -6.38 7.67 15.09
N VAL A 152 -6.29 7.69 16.40
CA VAL A 152 -7.16 6.93 17.30
C VAL A 152 -8.35 7.78 17.68
N ARG A 153 -9.57 7.39 17.24
CA ARG A 153 -10.80 8.12 17.52
C ARG A 153 -11.99 7.17 17.73
N ALA A 154 -12.96 7.62 18.48
CA ALA A 154 -14.26 6.93 18.52
C ALA A 154 -14.88 6.93 17.12
N ALA A 155 -15.64 5.89 16.79
CA ALA A 155 -16.50 5.95 15.62
C ALA A 155 -17.40 7.19 15.74
N ALA A 156 -17.62 7.89 14.64
CA ALA A 156 -18.66 8.88 14.61
C ALA A 156 -19.98 8.18 15.01
N ALA A 157 -20.71 8.75 15.95
CA ALA A 157 -22.07 8.28 16.21
C ALA A 157 -22.88 8.63 14.96
N ASP A 158 -23.46 7.60 14.32
CA ASP A 158 -24.43 7.77 13.24
C ASP A 158 -25.72 8.38 13.79
#